data_091ccac0e187fef7e7a92b8196721ac9
#
_entry.id   091ccac0e187fef7e7a92b8196721ac9
#
_cell.length_a   1.000
_cell.length_b   1.000
_cell.length_c   1.000
_cell.angle_alpha   90.00
_cell.angle_beta   90.00
_cell.angle_gamma   90.00
#
_symmetry.space_group_name_H-M   'P 1'
#
loop_
_entity.id
_entity.type
_entity.pdbx_description
1 polymer ?
#
loop_
_entity_poly.entity_id
_entity_poly.type
_entity_poly.pdbx_seq_one_letter_code
_entity_poly.pdbx_strand_id
1 'polypeptide(L)'
;MISYEVVPEHLNTKVFVNMVDYFKQTRVKCKHTKDEDGFVVPGVHNSLAAEALKIVINAIYGKYGYENYWLYDRLAQMRVTINGQLMTMTLCESLELAGIHVVSANTDGIVIKLPYDKIDVYNQICKEWNETNRMSADDEHYKMLVSLNVNNYFDIQSNDKLEYKGALDPKQYIKDLKKGYDMPIVATAVFEYFAHGTSVMETLYNHKDILDFCKTQNVGKQFEVVYEKVIDGKRVEVRSQPHIRFYVSTRGVVIMKEHKLTGKRSVLASGKPVQILNLLDDKDISERNVNYAYYYEEAYKIINPIKLGISPNQKGNSKNKTLSGKALLKKNFGMYNSLFDNEEE
;
A
#
# COMPACT_ATOMS: atom_id res chain seq x y z
N MET A 1 6.08 -5.01 24.69
CA MET A 1 5.55 -6.04 25.61
C MET A 1 6.66 -6.70 26.43
N ILE A 2 7.56 -7.48 25.83
CA ILE A 2 8.58 -8.27 26.57
C ILE A 2 9.50 -7.37 27.39
N SER A 3 10.20 -6.43 26.78
CA SER A 3 11.21 -5.57 27.43
C SER A 3 10.69 -4.73 28.61
N TYR A 4 9.40 -4.45 28.65
CA TYR A 4 8.73 -3.63 29.68
C TYR A 4 7.67 -4.41 30.46
N GLU A 5 7.61 -5.72 30.26
CA GLU A 5 6.69 -6.63 30.97
C GLU A 5 5.22 -6.16 30.93
N VAL A 6 4.78 -5.58 29.79
CA VAL A 6 3.38 -5.15 29.63
C VAL A 6 2.50 -6.36 29.38
N VAL A 7 1.84 -6.81 30.42
CA VAL A 7 1.02 -8.03 30.49
C VAL A 7 -0.35 -7.66 31.03
N PRO A 8 -1.44 -8.33 30.62
CA PRO A 8 -2.75 -8.18 31.24
C PRO A 8 -2.69 -8.41 32.76
N GLU A 9 -3.35 -7.54 33.53
CA GLU A 9 -3.24 -7.50 34.99
C GLU A 9 -3.64 -8.83 35.69
N HIS A 10 -4.56 -9.56 35.05
CA HIS A 10 -5.06 -10.85 35.58
C HIS A 10 -4.14 -12.05 35.29
N LEU A 11 -3.02 -11.85 34.58
CA LEU A 11 -2.10 -12.92 34.21
C LEU A 11 -0.80 -12.87 35.04
N ASN A 12 -0.16 -14.03 35.19
CA ASN A 12 1.16 -14.09 35.78
C ASN A 12 2.19 -13.54 34.78
N THR A 13 2.78 -12.39 35.12
CA THR A 13 3.72 -11.65 34.26
C THR A 13 4.89 -12.52 33.83
N LYS A 14 5.56 -13.20 34.73
CA LYS A 14 6.75 -14.01 34.43
C LYS A 14 6.44 -15.16 33.45
N VAL A 15 5.35 -15.87 33.73
CA VAL A 15 4.92 -16.99 32.83
C VAL A 15 4.58 -16.49 31.43
N PHE A 16 3.83 -15.40 31.36
CA PHE A 16 3.39 -14.84 30.10
C PHE A 16 4.56 -14.29 29.28
N VAL A 17 5.45 -13.50 29.89
CA VAL A 17 6.63 -12.93 29.22
C VAL A 17 7.55 -14.04 28.71
N ASN A 18 7.82 -15.06 29.50
CA ASN A 18 8.64 -16.20 29.08
C ASN A 18 8.03 -16.94 27.89
N MET A 19 6.71 -17.12 27.88
CA MET A 19 6.01 -17.77 26.77
C MET A 19 6.13 -16.94 25.48
N VAL A 20 5.89 -15.63 25.55
CA VAL A 20 5.98 -14.76 24.37
C VAL A 20 7.43 -14.66 23.88
N ASP A 21 8.39 -14.58 24.78
CA ASP A 21 9.82 -14.59 24.44
C ASP A 21 10.24 -15.90 23.76
N TYR A 22 9.77 -17.04 24.27
CA TYR A 22 9.99 -18.33 23.63
C TYR A 22 9.47 -18.35 22.18
N PHE A 23 8.26 -17.83 21.91
CA PHE A 23 7.73 -17.71 20.56
C PHE A 23 8.59 -16.80 19.69
N LYS A 24 9.03 -15.67 20.23
CA LYS A 24 9.93 -14.74 19.53
C LYS A 24 11.26 -15.40 19.17
N GLN A 25 11.93 -16.04 20.13
CA GLN A 25 13.21 -16.71 19.93
C GLN A 25 13.09 -17.87 18.93
N THR A 26 12.03 -18.66 19.05
CA THR A 26 11.76 -19.76 18.09
C THR A 26 11.54 -19.22 16.68
N ARG A 27 10.76 -18.14 16.53
CA ARG A 27 10.57 -17.48 15.24
C ARG A 27 11.88 -16.98 14.63
N VAL A 28 12.74 -16.35 15.43
CA VAL A 28 14.05 -15.86 14.96
C VAL A 28 14.91 -17.02 14.51
N LYS A 29 14.96 -18.12 15.26
CA LYS A 29 15.68 -19.34 14.83
C LYS A 29 15.15 -19.87 13.53
N CYS A 30 13.83 -20.00 13.37
CA CYS A 30 13.19 -20.45 12.12
C CYS A 30 13.56 -19.56 10.92
N LYS A 31 13.65 -18.24 11.11
CA LYS A 31 14.03 -17.29 10.03
C LYS A 31 15.47 -17.50 9.52
N HIS A 32 16.37 -17.91 10.40
CA HIS A 32 17.79 -18.00 10.10
C HIS A 32 18.29 -19.43 9.87
N THR A 33 17.44 -20.44 10.05
CA THR A 33 17.79 -21.85 9.80
C THR A 33 17.16 -22.29 8.48
N LYS A 34 17.95 -22.80 7.56
CA LYS A 34 17.44 -23.43 6.34
C LYS A 34 16.87 -24.82 6.66
N ASP A 35 15.88 -25.28 5.90
CA ASP A 35 15.27 -26.59 6.10
C ASP A 35 16.27 -27.74 5.93
N GLU A 36 17.33 -27.54 5.12
CA GLU A 36 18.45 -28.47 4.92
C GLU A 36 19.27 -28.68 6.19
N ASP A 37 19.36 -27.65 7.07
CA ASP A 37 20.07 -27.68 8.34
C ASP A 37 19.22 -28.26 9.49
N GLY A 38 17.97 -28.60 9.20
CA GLY A 38 17.01 -29.20 10.13
C GLY A 38 15.81 -28.29 10.46
N PHE A 39 14.76 -28.92 10.98
CA PHE A 39 13.55 -28.23 11.40
C PHE A 39 13.65 -27.78 12.84
N VAL A 40 13.53 -26.45 13.07
CA VAL A 40 13.49 -25.86 14.44
C VAL A 40 12.24 -26.32 15.18
N VAL A 41 11.12 -26.40 14.48
CA VAL A 41 9.88 -27.01 14.96
C VAL A 41 9.72 -28.37 14.28
N PRO A 42 9.71 -29.47 15.04
CA PRO A 42 9.67 -30.82 14.47
C PRO A 42 8.55 -31.01 13.43
N GLY A 43 8.90 -31.45 12.23
CA GLY A 43 7.96 -31.75 11.14
C GLY A 43 7.35 -30.52 10.45
N VAL A 44 7.82 -29.31 10.73
CA VAL A 44 7.32 -28.09 10.11
C VAL A 44 8.45 -27.34 9.41
N HIS A 45 8.25 -26.98 8.14
CA HIS A 45 9.19 -26.14 7.39
C HIS A 45 9.47 -24.82 8.13
N ASN A 46 10.73 -24.43 8.21
CA ASN A 46 11.15 -23.27 9.01
C ASN A 46 10.49 -21.95 8.55
N SER A 47 10.31 -21.74 7.25
CA SER A 47 9.60 -20.59 6.72
C SER A 47 8.13 -20.55 7.18
N LEU A 48 7.43 -21.69 7.13
CA LEU A 48 6.04 -21.80 7.56
C LEU A 48 5.91 -21.61 9.08
N ALA A 49 6.81 -22.19 9.87
CA ALA A 49 6.86 -22.00 11.31
C ALA A 49 7.10 -20.54 11.70
N ALA A 50 8.02 -19.85 10.99
CA ALA A 50 8.29 -18.43 11.21
C ALA A 50 7.06 -17.54 10.91
N GLU A 51 6.33 -17.81 9.84
CA GLU A 51 5.10 -17.07 9.50
C GLU A 51 3.96 -17.36 10.49
N ALA A 52 3.76 -18.61 10.88
CA ALA A 52 2.75 -18.97 11.90
C ALA A 52 3.04 -18.29 13.24
N LEU A 53 4.28 -18.31 13.72
CA LEU A 53 4.69 -17.65 14.96
C LEU A 53 4.56 -16.13 14.87
N LYS A 54 4.81 -15.51 13.71
CA LYS A 54 4.56 -14.08 13.48
C LYS A 54 3.09 -13.73 13.67
N ILE A 55 2.18 -14.55 13.13
CA ILE A 55 0.73 -14.35 13.28
C ILE A 55 0.34 -14.47 14.77
N VAL A 56 0.85 -15.48 15.48
CA VAL A 56 0.57 -15.68 16.90
C VAL A 56 1.03 -14.49 17.75
N ILE A 57 2.28 -14.04 17.57
CA ILE A 57 2.85 -12.92 18.33
C ILE A 57 2.07 -11.61 18.06
N ASN A 58 1.73 -11.33 16.80
CA ASN A 58 0.95 -10.14 16.44
C ASN A 58 -0.48 -10.22 16.95
N ALA A 59 -1.08 -11.43 16.97
CA ALA A 59 -2.42 -11.64 17.47
C ALA A 59 -2.54 -11.37 18.99
N ILE A 60 -1.48 -11.64 19.77
CA ILE A 60 -1.47 -11.36 21.23
C ILE A 60 -1.81 -9.89 21.48
N TYR A 61 -1.11 -8.95 20.84
CA TYR A 61 -1.39 -7.52 20.95
C TYR A 61 -2.83 -7.16 20.54
N GLY A 62 -3.29 -7.69 19.41
CA GLY A 62 -4.66 -7.45 18.92
C GLY A 62 -5.73 -7.98 19.89
N LYS A 63 -5.44 -9.07 20.57
CA LYS A 63 -6.35 -9.69 21.55
C LYS A 63 -6.46 -8.92 22.87
N TYR A 64 -5.50 -8.07 23.21
CA TYR A 64 -5.63 -7.14 24.35
C TYR A 64 -6.81 -6.17 24.17
N GLY A 65 -7.16 -5.83 22.95
CA GLY A 65 -8.31 -4.95 22.64
C GLY A 65 -9.64 -5.66 22.40
N TYR A 66 -9.69 -6.99 22.48
CA TYR A 66 -10.89 -7.75 22.14
C TYR A 66 -11.62 -8.23 23.39
N GLU A 67 -12.74 -7.59 23.75
CA GLU A 67 -13.49 -7.75 25.00
C GLU A 67 -13.93 -9.19 25.31
N ASN A 68 -14.18 -10.00 24.28
CA ASN A 68 -14.61 -11.40 24.44
C ASN A 68 -13.45 -12.40 24.47
N TYR A 69 -12.24 -11.94 24.72
CA TYR A 69 -11.07 -12.82 24.72
C TYR A 69 -10.36 -12.80 26.09
N TRP A 70 -9.81 -13.93 26.51
CA TRP A 70 -9.14 -14.09 27.79
C TRP A 70 -7.89 -13.22 27.99
N LEU A 71 -7.33 -12.66 26.91
CA LEU A 71 -6.22 -11.69 26.96
C LEU A 71 -6.70 -10.23 27.05
N TYR A 72 -8.01 -9.98 27.13
CA TYR A 72 -8.52 -8.62 27.14
C TYR A 72 -7.96 -7.79 28.29
N ASP A 73 -7.26 -6.75 27.96
CA ASP A 73 -6.82 -5.68 28.84
C ASP A 73 -6.53 -4.42 28.00
N ARG A 74 -7.51 -3.53 27.95
CA ARG A 74 -7.41 -2.31 27.16
C ARG A 74 -6.29 -1.38 27.66
N LEU A 75 -6.01 -1.37 28.96
CA LEU A 75 -4.94 -0.55 29.53
C LEU A 75 -3.56 -1.06 29.10
N ALA A 76 -3.37 -2.38 29.13
CA ALA A 76 -2.15 -3.01 28.61
C ALA A 76 -1.97 -2.74 27.11
N GLN A 77 -3.04 -2.79 26.30
CA GLN A 77 -3.00 -2.44 24.88
C GLN A 77 -2.55 -0.98 24.67
N MET A 78 -3.15 -0.04 25.43
CA MET A 78 -2.80 1.37 25.35
C MET A 78 -1.35 1.62 25.78
N ARG A 79 -0.87 0.97 26.84
CA ARG A 79 0.53 1.07 27.29
C ARG A 79 1.51 0.65 26.18
N VAL A 80 1.26 -0.46 25.50
CA VAL A 80 2.11 -0.90 24.37
C VAL A 80 2.12 0.14 23.28
N THR A 81 0.94 0.65 22.88
CA THR A 81 0.81 1.60 21.77
C THR A 81 1.48 2.94 22.07
N ILE A 82 1.16 3.53 23.24
CA ILE A 82 1.66 4.86 23.61
C ILE A 82 3.17 4.81 23.85
N ASN A 83 3.67 3.79 24.55
CA ASN A 83 5.11 3.66 24.77
C ASN A 83 5.86 3.48 23.43
N GLY A 84 5.33 2.68 22.49
CA GLY A 84 5.92 2.55 21.17
C GLY A 84 5.97 3.89 20.42
N GLN A 85 4.89 4.66 20.44
CA GLN A 85 4.84 5.98 19.81
C GLN A 85 5.84 6.97 20.46
N LEU A 86 5.91 7.00 21.80
CA LEU A 86 6.84 7.87 22.53
C LEU A 86 8.29 7.52 22.20
N MET A 87 8.64 6.24 22.19
CA MET A 87 9.99 5.77 21.84
C MET A 87 10.37 6.19 20.41
N THR A 88 9.48 5.97 19.43
CA THR A 88 9.71 6.40 18.05
C THR A 88 9.86 7.91 17.97
N MET A 89 9.04 8.67 18.70
CA MET A 89 9.07 10.13 18.73
C MET A 89 10.37 10.68 19.32
N THR A 90 10.87 10.09 20.42
CA THR A 90 12.16 10.50 21.02
C THR A 90 13.33 10.25 20.05
N LEU A 91 13.31 9.18 19.26
CA LEU A 91 14.33 8.95 18.24
C LEU A 91 14.22 10.00 17.13
N CYS A 92 13.02 10.30 16.63
CA CYS A 92 12.82 11.36 15.64
C CYS A 92 13.34 12.71 16.14
N GLU A 93 13.01 13.09 17.38
CA GLU A 93 13.46 14.34 17.99
C GLU A 93 14.99 14.40 18.10
N SER A 94 15.62 13.34 18.58
CA SER A 94 17.09 13.29 18.69
C SER A 94 17.78 13.41 17.34
N LEU A 95 17.24 12.78 16.30
CA LEU A 95 17.77 12.87 14.94
C LEU A 95 17.62 14.28 14.35
N GLU A 96 16.43 14.87 14.46
CA GLU A 96 16.16 16.23 13.96
C GLU A 96 17.02 17.29 14.69
N LEU A 97 17.18 17.18 16.01
CA LEU A 97 18.05 18.08 16.79
C LEU A 97 19.53 17.96 16.38
N ALA A 98 19.97 16.79 15.94
CA ALA A 98 21.28 16.56 15.36
C ALA A 98 21.38 17.02 13.89
N GLY A 99 20.28 17.53 13.31
CA GLY A 99 20.19 17.97 11.92
C GLY A 99 20.20 16.80 10.92
N ILE A 100 19.70 15.64 11.33
CA ILE A 100 19.41 14.48 10.47
C ILE A 100 17.92 14.49 10.19
N HIS A 101 17.54 14.79 8.94
CA HIS A 101 16.14 15.01 8.59
C HIS A 101 15.33 13.70 8.55
N VAL A 102 14.22 13.68 9.30
CA VAL A 102 13.26 12.58 9.32
C VAL A 102 12.23 12.76 8.18
N VAL A 103 12.33 11.92 7.17
CA VAL A 103 11.43 11.95 5.99
C VAL A 103 10.06 11.40 6.32
N SER A 104 10.01 10.31 7.10
CA SER A 104 8.77 9.63 7.45
C SER A 104 8.95 8.82 8.72
N ALA A 105 7.90 8.72 9.53
CA ALA A 105 7.83 7.83 10.68
C ALA A 105 6.48 7.10 10.68
N ASN A 106 6.50 5.79 10.89
CA ASN A 106 5.30 4.96 10.89
C ASN A 106 5.46 3.77 11.83
N THR A 107 4.61 3.70 12.84
CA THR A 107 4.49 2.60 13.82
C THR A 107 5.82 2.25 14.50
N ASP A 108 6.71 1.53 13.81
CA ASP A 108 7.96 0.94 14.29
C ASP A 108 9.15 1.24 13.36
N GLY A 109 8.96 2.09 12.35
CA GLY A 109 9.99 2.44 11.38
C GLY A 109 10.12 3.94 11.17
N ILE A 110 11.34 4.41 11.01
CA ILE A 110 11.69 5.80 10.68
C ILE A 110 12.51 5.79 9.41
N VAL A 111 12.16 6.63 8.47
CA VAL A 111 12.96 6.88 7.25
C VAL A 111 13.63 8.23 7.38
N ILE A 112 14.94 8.26 7.21
CA ILE A 112 15.77 9.44 7.34
C ILE A 112 16.56 9.72 6.06
N LYS A 113 16.96 10.97 5.88
CA LYS A 113 17.99 11.34 4.93
C LYS A 113 19.27 11.59 5.70
N LEU A 114 20.17 10.61 5.69
CA LEU A 114 21.43 10.65 6.44
C LEU A 114 22.55 11.27 5.61
N PRO A 115 23.08 12.48 5.98
CA PRO A 115 24.28 13.04 5.39
C PRO A 115 25.51 12.20 5.76
N TYR A 116 26.48 12.05 4.83
CA TYR A 116 27.68 11.25 5.05
C TYR A 116 28.53 11.73 6.25
N ASP A 117 28.57 13.02 6.49
CA ASP A 117 29.30 13.65 7.59
C ASP A 117 28.64 13.43 8.96
N LYS A 118 27.42 12.87 9.01
CA LYS A 118 26.65 12.64 10.23
C LYS A 118 26.49 11.15 10.59
N ILE A 119 27.17 10.25 9.90
CA ILE A 119 27.06 8.81 10.16
C ILE A 119 27.45 8.46 11.59
N ASP A 120 28.54 9.02 12.11
CA ASP A 120 29.00 8.74 13.47
C ASP A 120 28.00 9.26 14.52
N VAL A 121 27.44 10.46 14.28
CA VAL A 121 26.40 11.04 15.15
C VAL A 121 25.13 10.19 15.14
N TYR A 122 24.72 9.72 13.97
CA TYR A 122 23.59 8.81 13.83
C TYR A 122 23.80 7.50 14.62
N ASN A 123 24.96 6.88 14.44
CA ASN A 123 25.31 5.64 15.14
C ASN A 123 25.26 5.81 16.67
N GLN A 124 25.79 6.96 17.17
CA GLN A 124 25.77 7.27 18.59
C GLN A 124 24.33 7.43 19.11
N ILE A 125 23.47 8.19 18.40
CA ILE A 125 22.07 8.40 18.77
C ILE A 125 21.33 7.06 18.80
N CYS A 126 21.48 6.22 17.77
CA CYS A 126 20.82 4.92 17.71
C CYS A 126 21.29 3.98 18.84
N LYS A 127 22.59 3.99 19.15
CA LYS A 127 23.13 3.22 20.27
C LYS A 127 22.51 3.65 21.60
N GLU A 128 22.54 4.94 21.91
CA GLU A 128 21.96 5.49 23.14
C GLU A 128 20.46 5.22 23.24
N TRP A 129 19.74 5.34 22.13
CA TRP A 129 18.31 5.06 22.07
C TRP A 129 18.03 3.56 22.30
N ASN A 130 18.79 2.67 21.69
CA ASN A 130 18.68 1.21 21.88
C ASN A 130 18.91 0.82 23.35
N GLU A 131 19.96 1.35 23.98
CA GLU A 131 20.31 1.08 25.37
C GLU A 131 19.23 1.61 26.32
N THR A 132 18.79 2.86 26.13
CA THR A 132 17.77 3.52 26.96
C THR A 132 16.43 2.80 26.89
N ASN A 133 16.01 2.43 25.69
CA ASN A 133 14.71 1.81 25.45
C ASN A 133 14.73 0.27 25.50
N ARG A 134 15.88 -0.35 25.77
CA ARG A 134 16.03 -1.83 25.76
C ARG A 134 15.45 -2.45 24.50
N MET A 135 15.71 -1.80 23.36
CA MET A 135 15.27 -2.18 22.03
C MET A 135 16.47 -2.48 21.14
N SER A 136 16.23 -3.03 19.96
CA SER A 136 17.21 -3.15 18.89
C SER A 136 16.54 -2.64 17.62
N ALA A 137 17.10 -1.60 17.04
CA ALA A 137 16.70 -1.13 15.72
C ALA A 137 17.68 -1.73 14.69
N ASP A 138 17.13 -2.18 13.58
CA ASP A 138 17.86 -2.66 12.43
C ASP A 138 17.83 -1.58 11.34
N ASP A 139 18.94 -1.39 10.65
CA ASP A 139 19.06 -0.41 9.57
C ASP A 139 18.83 -1.05 8.21
N GLU A 140 18.03 -0.40 7.39
CA GLU A 140 17.87 -0.72 5.97
C GLU A 140 18.30 0.47 5.12
N HIS A 141 19.08 0.20 4.07
CA HIS A 141 19.58 1.24 3.17
C HIS A 141 18.87 1.17 1.82
N TYR A 142 18.34 2.30 1.38
CA TYR A 142 17.63 2.43 0.12
C TYR A 142 18.45 3.20 -0.92
N LYS A 143 18.52 2.68 -2.14
CA LYS A 143 18.96 3.45 -3.32
C LYS A 143 17.89 4.43 -3.75
N MET A 144 16.62 4.02 -3.62
CA MET A 144 15.46 4.83 -3.97
C MET A 144 14.28 4.46 -3.07
N LEU A 145 13.58 5.47 -2.61
CA LEU A 145 12.26 5.31 -1.97
C LEU A 145 11.28 6.28 -2.65
N VAL A 146 10.22 5.74 -3.20
CA VAL A 146 9.13 6.50 -3.82
C VAL A 146 7.87 6.28 -3.01
N SER A 147 7.41 7.30 -2.31
CA SER A 147 6.30 7.21 -1.36
C SER A 147 5.19 8.20 -1.73
N LEU A 148 3.99 7.69 -1.90
CA LEU A 148 2.77 8.46 -1.96
C LEU A 148 2.26 8.80 -0.55
N ASN A 149 2.41 7.86 0.36
CA ASN A 149 2.17 7.96 1.80
C ASN A 149 2.73 6.73 2.51
N VAL A 150 2.68 6.69 3.83
CA VAL A 150 3.24 5.62 4.68
C VAL A 150 2.74 4.19 4.38
N ASN A 151 1.62 4.05 3.66
CA ASN A 151 1.03 2.75 3.30
C ASN A 151 1.07 2.45 1.79
N ASN A 152 1.54 3.39 0.97
CA ASN A 152 1.59 3.26 -0.47
C ASN A 152 2.95 3.76 -0.96
N TYR A 153 3.90 2.87 -1.11
CA TYR A 153 5.26 3.17 -1.54
C TYR A 153 5.87 1.97 -2.27
N PHE A 154 6.96 2.21 -2.95
CA PHE A 154 7.93 1.19 -3.31
C PHE A 154 9.34 1.67 -3.00
N ASP A 155 10.24 0.73 -2.75
CA ASP A 155 11.64 1.01 -2.51
C ASP A 155 12.56 0.06 -3.30
N ILE A 156 13.76 0.54 -3.57
CA ILE A 156 14.87 -0.24 -4.10
C ILE A 156 15.97 -0.19 -3.05
N GLN A 157 16.23 -1.31 -2.40
CA GLN A 157 17.24 -1.43 -1.38
C GLN A 157 18.65 -1.41 -1.99
N SER A 158 19.67 -1.20 -1.17
CA SER A 158 21.07 -1.16 -1.61
C SER A 158 21.56 -2.47 -2.24
N ASN A 159 20.93 -3.58 -1.90
CA ASN A 159 21.18 -4.92 -2.46
C ASN A 159 20.32 -5.24 -3.71
N ASP A 160 19.69 -4.23 -4.31
CA ASP A 160 18.77 -4.33 -5.44
C ASP A 160 17.46 -5.09 -5.15
N LYS A 161 17.18 -5.40 -3.90
CA LYS A 161 15.90 -5.95 -3.51
C LYS A 161 14.83 -4.86 -3.68
N LEU A 162 13.72 -5.25 -4.29
CA LEU A 162 12.59 -4.38 -4.58
C LEU A 162 11.41 -4.75 -3.67
N GLU A 163 10.89 -3.77 -2.96
CA GLU A 163 9.67 -3.94 -2.17
C GLU A 163 8.57 -2.98 -2.61
N TYR A 164 7.33 -3.48 -2.59
CA TYR A 164 6.14 -2.71 -2.91
C TYR A 164 5.14 -2.78 -1.77
N LYS A 165 4.40 -1.69 -1.57
CA LYS A 165 3.31 -1.64 -0.58
C LYS A 165 2.10 -0.88 -1.10
N GLY A 166 0.92 -1.42 -0.79
CA GLY A 166 -0.37 -0.79 -1.05
C GLY A 166 -0.66 -0.59 -2.54
N ALA A 167 -1.18 0.58 -2.88
CA ALA A 167 -1.60 0.91 -4.25
C ALA A 167 -0.45 0.96 -5.26
N LEU A 168 0.81 1.01 -4.80
CA LEU A 168 1.99 0.97 -5.66
C LEU A 168 2.53 -0.46 -5.86
N ASP A 169 1.84 -1.49 -5.35
CA ASP A 169 2.17 -2.89 -5.59
C ASP A 169 1.40 -3.42 -6.82
N PRO A 170 2.04 -3.61 -7.97
CA PRO A 170 1.37 -4.11 -9.17
C PRO A 170 0.87 -5.55 -9.03
N LYS A 171 1.36 -6.30 -8.04
CA LYS A 171 0.97 -7.68 -7.75
C LYS A 171 0.09 -7.83 -6.51
N GLN A 172 -0.54 -6.74 -6.04
CA GLN A 172 -1.37 -6.77 -4.84
C GLN A 172 -2.53 -7.79 -4.94
N TYR A 173 -3.10 -7.97 -6.14
CA TYR A 173 -4.17 -8.95 -6.39
C TYR A 173 -3.73 -10.41 -6.20
N ILE A 174 -2.44 -10.72 -6.30
CA ILE A 174 -1.90 -12.05 -6.03
C ILE A 174 -1.80 -12.28 -4.51
N LYS A 175 -1.43 -11.24 -3.76
CA LYS A 175 -1.26 -11.30 -2.30
C LYS A 175 -2.59 -11.34 -1.55
N ASP A 176 -3.63 -10.74 -2.11
CA ASP A 176 -4.97 -10.67 -1.52
C ASP A 176 -6.04 -11.04 -2.55
N LEU A 177 -6.36 -12.31 -2.64
CA LEU A 177 -7.37 -12.85 -3.57
C LEU A 177 -8.76 -12.21 -3.42
N LYS A 178 -9.05 -11.57 -2.29
CA LYS A 178 -10.33 -10.87 -2.07
C LYS A 178 -10.40 -9.52 -2.75
N LYS A 179 -9.26 -8.88 -3.01
CA LYS A 179 -9.22 -7.54 -3.61
C LYS A 179 -9.40 -7.55 -5.13
N GLY A 180 -8.99 -8.64 -5.80
CA GLY A 180 -9.03 -8.72 -7.24
C GLY A 180 -8.10 -7.70 -7.93
N TYR A 181 -8.30 -7.49 -9.22
CA TYR A 181 -7.52 -6.53 -10.00
C TYR A 181 -7.97 -5.09 -9.68
N ASP A 182 -7.04 -4.16 -9.56
CA ASP A 182 -7.28 -2.73 -9.45
C ASP A 182 -6.29 -1.96 -10.35
N MET A 183 -6.34 -2.26 -11.64
CA MET A 183 -5.50 -1.66 -12.68
C MET A 183 -3.98 -1.75 -12.36
N PRO A 184 -3.41 -2.96 -12.22
CA PRO A 184 -1.98 -3.15 -11.93
C PRO A 184 -1.04 -2.36 -12.84
N ILE A 185 -1.44 -2.14 -14.09
CA ILE A 185 -0.67 -1.37 -15.08
C ILE A 185 -0.36 0.06 -14.60
N VAL A 186 -1.24 0.66 -13.78
CA VAL A 186 -1.02 2.00 -13.23
C VAL A 186 0.17 1.99 -12.26
N ALA A 187 0.22 1.01 -11.35
CA ALA A 187 1.35 0.85 -10.43
C ALA A 187 2.64 0.53 -11.18
N THR A 188 2.57 -0.33 -12.21
CA THR A 188 3.71 -0.65 -13.09
C THR A 188 4.22 0.60 -13.80
N ALA A 189 3.34 1.42 -14.39
CA ALA A 189 3.74 2.63 -15.08
C ALA A 189 4.35 3.68 -14.15
N VAL A 190 3.85 3.78 -12.90
CA VAL A 190 4.45 4.65 -11.88
C VAL A 190 5.84 4.17 -11.49
N PHE A 191 6.02 2.86 -11.33
CA PHE A 191 7.33 2.28 -11.04
C PHE A 191 8.32 2.53 -12.16
N GLU A 192 7.98 2.20 -13.41
CA GLU A 192 8.84 2.40 -14.58
C GLU A 192 9.25 3.87 -14.76
N TYR A 193 8.30 4.78 -14.47
CA TYR A 193 8.57 6.21 -14.54
C TYR A 193 9.63 6.68 -13.55
N PHE A 194 9.56 6.26 -12.29
CA PHE A 194 10.50 6.71 -11.27
C PHE A 194 11.80 5.89 -11.24
N ALA A 195 11.73 4.58 -11.48
CA ALA A 195 12.89 3.69 -11.38
C ALA A 195 13.75 3.70 -12.63
N HIS A 196 13.15 3.78 -13.81
CA HIS A 196 13.86 3.63 -15.09
C HIS A 196 13.75 4.87 -15.99
N GLY A 197 12.96 5.87 -15.63
CA GLY A 197 12.74 7.05 -16.47
C GLY A 197 11.88 6.78 -17.72
N THR A 198 11.25 5.60 -17.80
CA THR A 198 10.39 5.22 -18.91
C THR A 198 9.13 6.07 -18.91
N SER A 199 8.72 6.60 -20.07
CA SER A 199 7.49 7.38 -20.11
C SER A 199 6.26 6.52 -19.82
N VAL A 200 5.26 7.10 -19.12
CA VAL A 200 4.02 6.39 -18.80
C VAL A 200 3.36 5.82 -20.05
N MET A 201 3.31 6.62 -21.15
CA MET A 201 2.71 6.15 -22.39
C MET A 201 3.46 4.96 -23.00
N GLU A 202 4.77 4.98 -22.97
CA GLU A 202 5.60 3.89 -23.48
C GLU A 202 5.33 2.59 -22.70
N THR A 203 5.28 2.66 -21.38
CA THR A 203 4.91 1.50 -20.53
C THR A 203 3.52 0.98 -20.90
N LEU A 204 2.53 1.86 -21.05
CA LEU A 204 1.16 1.47 -21.38
C LEU A 204 1.05 0.80 -22.76
N TYR A 205 1.71 1.32 -23.78
CA TYR A 205 1.65 0.76 -25.15
C TYR A 205 2.44 -0.55 -25.30
N ASN A 206 3.53 -0.69 -24.58
CA ASN A 206 4.36 -1.89 -24.65
C ASN A 206 3.81 -3.05 -23.80
N HIS A 207 2.90 -2.79 -22.88
CA HIS A 207 2.31 -3.81 -22.02
C HIS A 207 1.33 -4.69 -22.77
N LYS A 208 1.43 -6.02 -22.60
CA LYS A 208 0.68 -7.01 -23.40
C LYS A 208 -0.46 -7.69 -22.65
N ASP A 209 -0.43 -7.70 -21.31
CA ASP A 209 -1.47 -8.36 -20.53
C ASP A 209 -2.66 -7.43 -20.29
N ILE A 210 -3.80 -7.76 -20.91
CA ILE A 210 -5.04 -7.01 -20.73
C ILE A 210 -5.56 -7.08 -19.27
N LEU A 211 -5.23 -8.12 -18.53
CA LEU A 211 -5.68 -8.26 -17.15
C LEU A 211 -5.10 -7.17 -16.25
N ASP A 212 -3.91 -6.67 -16.55
CA ASP A 212 -3.30 -5.58 -15.80
C ASP A 212 -3.99 -4.22 -16.04
N PHE A 213 -4.76 -4.08 -17.11
CA PHE A 213 -5.65 -2.94 -17.31
C PHE A 213 -7.01 -3.11 -16.63
N CYS A 214 -7.31 -4.30 -16.10
CA CYS A 214 -8.61 -4.59 -15.52
C CYS A 214 -8.75 -4.03 -14.11
N LYS A 215 -10.00 -3.67 -13.82
CA LYS A 215 -10.50 -3.43 -12.47
C LYS A 215 -11.57 -4.45 -12.13
N THR A 216 -11.45 -5.06 -10.95
CA THR A 216 -12.50 -5.91 -10.39
C THR A 216 -13.33 -5.09 -9.40
N GLN A 217 -14.64 -5.14 -9.55
CA GLN A 217 -15.55 -4.42 -8.67
C GLN A 217 -16.70 -5.31 -8.19
N ASN A 218 -16.93 -5.30 -6.87
CA ASN A 218 -18.08 -5.92 -6.25
C ASN A 218 -19.01 -4.83 -5.74
N VAL A 219 -20.24 -4.79 -6.25
CA VAL A 219 -21.23 -3.77 -5.87
C VAL A 219 -22.04 -4.14 -4.64
N GLY A 220 -21.86 -5.36 -4.12
CA GLY A 220 -22.60 -5.88 -2.95
C GLY A 220 -23.88 -6.63 -3.33
N LYS A 221 -24.33 -7.52 -2.43
CA LYS A 221 -25.45 -8.46 -2.68
C LYS A 221 -26.80 -7.76 -2.95
N GLN A 222 -26.99 -6.57 -2.42
CA GLN A 222 -28.21 -5.78 -2.60
C GLN A 222 -28.27 -5.03 -3.94
N PHE A 223 -27.20 -5.07 -4.72
CA PHE A 223 -27.13 -4.44 -6.03
C PHE A 223 -26.89 -5.45 -7.12
N GLU A 224 -27.20 -5.06 -8.35
CA GLU A 224 -26.76 -5.72 -9.58
C GLU A 224 -26.14 -4.69 -10.52
N VAL A 225 -25.37 -5.17 -11.47
CA VAL A 225 -24.76 -4.32 -12.49
C VAL A 225 -25.63 -4.30 -13.72
N VAL A 226 -25.95 -3.09 -14.18
CA VAL A 226 -26.86 -2.84 -15.33
C VAL A 226 -26.11 -2.01 -16.37
N TYR A 227 -26.27 -2.37 -17.63
CA TYR A 227 -25.74 -1.61 -18.76
C TYR A 227 -26.57 -1.83 -20.02
N GLU A 228 -26.50 -0.89 -20.97
CA GLU A 228 -27.15 -1.02 -22.27
C GLU A 228 -26.18 -1.56 -23.31
N LYS A 229 -26.60 -2.53 -24.10
CA LYS A 229 -25.87 -3.07 -25.24
C LYS A 229 -26.76 -3.01 -26.48
N VAL A 230 -26.18 -2.73 -27.64
CA VAL A 230 -26.87 -2.85 -28.93
C VAL A 230 -26.76 -4.28 -29.41
N ILE A 231 -27.92 -4.94 -29.56
CA ILE A 231 -28.07 -6.29 -30.11
C ILE A 231 -29.04 -6.17 -31.28
N ASP A 232 -28.63 -6.61 -32.45
CA ASP A 232 -29.45 -6.55 -33.69
C ASP A 232 -30.04 -5.16 -33.95
N GLY A 233 -29.25 -4.11 -33.76
CA GLY A 233 -29.65 -2.71 -33.95
C GLY A 233 -30.56 -2.14 -32.86
N LYS A 234 -30.97 -2.91 -31.86
CA LYS A 234 -31.82 -2.48 -30.76
C LYS A 234 -31.01 -2.31 -29.48
N ARG A 235 -31.32 -1.26 -28.72
CA ARG A 235 -30.75 -1.12 -27.34
C ARG A 235 -31.45 -2.05 -26.39
N VAL A 236 -30.69 -2.95 -25.78
CA VAL A 236 -31.18 -3.92 -24.78
C VAL A 236 -30.47 -3.66 -23.47
N GLU A 237 -31.25 -3.54 -22.41
CA GLU A 237 -30.71 -3.50 -21.05
C GLU A 237 -30.26 -4.89 -20.64
N VAL A 238 -29.02 -5.00 -20.20
CA VAL A 238 -28.41 -6.24 -19.73
C VAL A 238 -28.15 -6.12 -18.22
N ARG A 239 -28.53 -7.14 -17.47
CA ARG A 239 -28.28 -7.28 -16.04
C ARG A 239 -27.19 -8.31 -15.82
N SER A 240 -26.20 -7.98 -15.02
CA SER A 240 -25.05 -8.81 -14.72
C SER A 240 -24.91 -9.05 -13.23
N GLN A 241 -24.11 -10.04 -12.88
CA GLN A 241 -23.77 -10.37 -11.49
C GLN A 241 -23.15 -9.17 -10.75
N PRO A 242 -23.25 -9.12 -9.39
CA PRO A 242 -22.68 -8.03 -8.58
C PRO A 242 -21.17 -7.91 -8.66
N HIS A 243 -20.47 -8.94 -9.07
CA HIS A 243 -19.02 -9.01 -9.16
C HIS A 243 -18.59 -9.02 -10.62
N ILE A 244 -17.94 -7.97 -11.07
CA ILE A 244 -17.50 -7.81 -12.46
C ILE A 244 -16.03 -7.44 -12.55
N ARG A 245 -15.40 -7.86 -13.66
CA ARG A 245 -14.09 -7.41 -14.09
C ARG A 245 -14.22 -6.69 -15.43
N PHE A 246 -13.62 -5.53 -15.55
CA PHE A 246 -13.70 -4.69 -16.73
C PHE A 246 -12.42 -3.85 -16.89
N TYR A 247 -12.20 -3.35 -18.10
CA TYR A 247 -11.20 -2.32 -18.40
C TYR A 247 -11.84 -1.11 -19.07
N VAL A 248 -11.23 0.07 -18.91
CA VAL A 248 -11.73 1.31 -19.53
C VAL A 248 -11.32 1.32 -21.00
N SER A 249 -12.29 1.57 -21.86
CA SER A 249 -12.17 1.44 -23.32
C SER A 249 -12.61 2.73 -24.01
N THR A 250 -12.12 2.98 -25.23
CA THR A 250 -12.62 4.04 -26.09
C THR A 250 -13.97 3.68 -26.73
N ARG A 251 -14.29 2.39 -26.77
CA ARG A 251 -15.55 1.84 -27.28
C ARG A 251 -16.08 0.81 -26.29
N GLY A 252 -17.25 1.04 -25.70
CA GLY A 252 -17.79 0.13 -24.70
C GLY A 252 -19.13 0.59 -24.18
N VAL A 253 -19.52 0.06 -23.04
CA VAL A 253 -20.78 0.35 -22.37
C VAL A 253 -20.53 1.15 -21.10
N VAL A 254 -21.47 2.02 -20.72
CA VAL A 254 -21.49 2.64 -19.40
C VAL A 254 -22.18 1.70 -18.43
N ILE A 255 -21.47 1.31 -17.38
CA ILE A 255 -22.00 0.42 -16.36
C ILE A 255 -22.57 1.20 -15.17
N MET A 256 -23.65 0.70 -14.62
CA MET A 256 -24.33 1.25 -13.44
C MET A 256 -24.56 0.15 -12.42
N LYS A 257 -24.61 0.49 -11.15
CA LYS A 257 -25.18 -0.37 -10.12
C LYS A 257 -26.63 0.06 -9.85
N GLU A 258 -27.53 -0.91 -9.79
CA GLU A 258 -28.93 -0.70 -9.46
C GLU A 258 -29.27 -1.43 -8.16
N HIS A 259 -29.93 -0.75 -7.25
CA HIS A 259 -30.38 -1.36 -5.99
C HIS A 259 -31.64 -2.20 -6.25
N LYS A 260 -31.60 -3.50 -5.95
CA LYS A 260 -32.63 -4.49 -6.29
C LYS A 260 -34.05 -4.17 -5.80
N LEU A 261 -34.15 -3.52 -4.62
CA LEU A 261 -35.46 -3.19 -4.03
C LEU A 261 -35.98 -1.80 -4.44
N THR A 262 -35.09 -0.81 -4.57
CA THR A 262 -35.51 0.58 -4.80
C THR A 262 -35.35 1.02 -6.25
N GLY A 263 -34.69 0.24 -7.10
CA GLY A 263 -34.39 0.61 -8.48
C GLY A 263 -33.42 1.79 -8.63
N LYS A 264 -32.89 2.33 -7.52
CA LYS A 264 -31.99 3.48 -7.56
C LYS A 264 -30.67 3.10 -8.26
N ARG A 265 -30.32 3.88 -9.30
CA ARG A 265 -29.10 3.68 -10.11
C ARG A 265 -28.01 4.66 -9.74
N SER A 266 -26.76 4.20 -9.83
CA SER A 266 -25.57 5.04 -9.79
C SER A 266 -24.49 4.52 -10.70
N VAL A 267 -23.81 5.44 -11.38
CA VAL A 267 -22.77 5.13 -12.38
C VAL A 267 -21.54 4.51 -11.72
N LEU A 268 -20.95 3.54 -12.38
CA LEU A 268 -19.65 2.96 -12.04
C LEU A 268 -18.56 3.52 -12.98
N ALA A 269 -17.29 3.25 -12.67
CA ALA A 269 -16.15 3.68 -13.47
C ALA A 269 -16.19 5.17 -13.89
N SER A 270 -16.73 6.05 -13.02
CA SER A 270 -16.91 7.48 -13.27
C SER A 270 -17.67 7.79 -14.59
N GLY A 271 -18.55 6.87 -15.02
CA GLY A 271 -19.30 7.00 -16.27
C GLY A 271 -18.49 6.81 -17.56
N LYS A 272 -17.24 6.36 -17.44
CA LYS A 272 -16.42 6.06 -18.62
C LYS A 272 -16.92 4.80 -19.31
N PRO A 273 -16.81 4.71 -20.64
CA PRO A 273 -17.10 3.47 -21.36
C PRO A 273 -16.12 2.37 -20.95
N VAL A 274 -16.64 1.15 -20.73
CA VAL A 274 -15.84 -0.01 -20.35
C VAL A 274 -16.16 -1.21 -21.22
N GLN A 275 -15.21 -2.12 -21.31
CA GLN A 275 -15.41 -3.48 -21.81
C GLN A 275 -15.41 -4.42 -20.61
N ILE A 276 -16.49 -5.21 -20.46
CA ILE A 276 -16.60 -6.23 -19.41
C ILE A 276 -15.79 -7.45 -19.86
N LEU A 277 -14.92 -7.94 -18.99
CA LEU A 277 -14.01 -9.06 -19.23
C LEU A 277 -14.09 -10.07 -18.09
N ASN A 278 -15.28 -10.60 -17.84
CA ASN A 278 -15.47 -11.65 -16.81
C ASN A 278 -14.81 -12.97 -17.20
N LEU A 279 -14.83 -13.29 -18.50
CA LEU A 279 -14.11 -14.41 -19.08
C LEU A 279 -13.02 -13.89 -19.99
N LEU A 280 -11.83 -14.48 -19.89
CA LEU A 280 -10.72 -14.16 -20.78
C LEU A 280 -11.01 -14.81 -22.14
N ASP A 281 -10.77 -14.04 -23.21
CA ASP A 281 -10.79 -14.49 -24.58
C ASP A 281 -9.40 -14.37 -25.20
N ASP A 282 -9.18 -14.93 -26.38
CA ASP A 282 -7.89 -15.01 -27.07
C ASP A 282 -7.52 -13.73 -27.87
N LYS A 283 -8.26 -12.62 -27.68
CA LYS A 283 -8.00 -11.38 -28.40
C LYS A 283 -6.72 -10.71 -27.92
N ASP A 284 -5.91 -10.28 -28.87
CA ASP A 284 -4.74 -9.43 -28.58
C ASP A 284 -5.17 -8.06 -28.02
N ILE A 285 -4.29 -7.45 -27.26
CA ILE A 285 -4.57 -6.13 -26.65
C ILE A 285 -4.80 -5.04 -27.70
N SER A 286 -4.18 -5.14 -28.86
CA SER A 286 -4.34 -4.20 -29.98
C SER A 286 -5.77 -4.17 -30.55
N GLU A 287 -6.53 -5.24 -30.38
CA GLU A 287 -7.92 -5.37 -30.84
C GLU A 287 -8.94 -4.83 -29.81
N ARG A 288 -8.51 -4.44 -28.60
CA ARG A 288 -9.41 -4.22 -27.46
C ARG A 288 -9.88 -2.78 -27.28
N ASN A 289 -9.43 -1.84 -28.08
CA ASN A 289 -9.77 -0.42 -27.95
C ASN A 289 -9.54 0.14 -26.53
N VAL A 290 -8.40 -0.19 -25.91
CA VAL A 290 -8.04 0.28 -24.56
C VAL A 290 -7.96 1.82 -24.58
N ASN A 291 -8.51 2.45 -23.53
CA ASN A 291 -8.41 3.89 -23.38
C ASN A 291 -7.11 4.26 -22.65
N TYR A 292 -5.99 4.27 -23.35
CA TYR A 292 -4.68 4.57 -22.79
C TYR A 292 -4.61 5.94 -22.11
N ALA A 293 -5.35 6.95 -22.63
CA ALA A 293 -5.40 8.27 -22.02
C ALA A 293 -5.96 8.23 -20.59
N TYR A 294 -6.95 7.38 -20.34
CA TYR A 294 -7.49 7.19 -19.00
C TYR A 294 -6.41 6.64 -18.03
N TYR A 295 -5.68 5.60 -18.41
CA TYR A 295 -4.63 5.00 -17.57
C TYR A 295 -3.45 5.95 -17.38
N TYR A 296 -3.13 6.74 -18.39
CA TYR A 296 -2.15 7.82 -18.28
C TYR A 296 -2.57 8.84 -17.21
N GLU A 297 -3.82 9.31 -17.24
CA GLU A 297 -4.34 10.23 -16.22
C GLU A 297 -4.31 9.60 -14.80
N GLU A 298 -4.67 8.31 -14.68
CA GLU A 298 -4.62 7.60 -13.40
C GLU A 298 -3.18 7.50 -12.85
N ALA A 299 -2.21 7.20 -13.69
CA ALA A 299 -0.79 7.17 -13.29
C ALA A 299 -0.31 8.57 -12.84
N TYR A 300 -0.66 9.62 -13.58
CA TYR A 300 -0.26 10.99 -13.21
C TYR A 300 -0.99 11.53 -11.98
N LYS A 301 -2.14 11.00 -11.57
CA LYS A 301 -2.74 11.29 -10.26
C LYS A 301 -1.86 10.82 -9.11
N ILE A 302 -1.00 9.84 -9.34
CA ILE A 302 -0.03 9.34 -8.37
C ILE A 302 1.32 10.04 -8.53
N ILE A 303 1.82 10.15 -9.75
CA ILE A 303 3.14 10.76 -10.05
C ILE A 303 3.20 12.22 -9.59
N ASN A 304 2.20 13.02 -9.93
CA ASN A 304 2.22 14.46 -9.64
C ASN A 304 2.30 14.78 -8.14
N PRO A 305 1.48 14.19 -7.24
CA PRO A 305 1.63 14.40 -5.80
C PRO A 305 3.02 14.02 -5.28
N ILE A 306 3.58 12.90 -5.75
CA ILE A 306 4.93 12.47 -5.34
C ILE A 306 5.98 13.48 -5.77
N LYS A 307 5.96 13.94 -7.03
CA LYS A 307 6.89 14.97 -7.55
C LYS A 307 6.78 16.30 -6.82
N LEU A 308 5.59 16.67 -6.41
CA LEU A 308 5.32 17.94 -5.71
C LEU A 308 5.50 17.83 -4.18
N GLY A 309 5.74 16.65 -3.64
CA GLY A 309 5.82 16.42 -2.20
C GLY A 309 4.50 16.70 -1.47
N ILE A 310 3.36 16.53 -2.15
CA ILE A 310 2.02 16.82 -1.60
C ILE A 310 1.35 15.51 -1.21
N SER A 311 0.92 15.38 0.06
CA SER A 311 0.11 14.24 0.47
C SER A 311 -1.28 14.29 -0.17
N PRO A 312 -1.74 13.24 -0.89
CA PRO A 312 -3.04 13.22 -1.55
C PRO A 312 -4.23 13.22 -0.57
N ASN A 313 -3.99 13.00 0.72
CA ASN A 313 -5.02 12.90 1.76
C ASN A 313 -5.13 14.10 2.68
N GLN A 314 -4.50 15.23 2.41
CA GLN A 314 -4.87 16.46 3.08
C GLN A 314 -6.27 16.90 2.61
N LYS A 315 -7.31 16.25 3.16
CA LYS A 315 -8.64 16.83 3.24
C LYS A 315 -8.51 18.06 4.13
N GLY A 316 -8.29 19.21 3.51
CA GLY A 316 -8.33 20.48 4.21
C GLY A 316 -9.64 20.58 4.96
N ASN A 317 -9.58 21.02 6.22
CA ASN A 317 -10.74 21.40 7.01
C ASN A 317 -11.68 22.23 6.13
N SER A 318 -12.93 21.86 6.03
CA SER A 318 -13.96 22.34 5.08
C SER A 318 -14.35 23.83 5.20
N LYS A 319 -13.57 24.64 5.89
CA LYS A 319 -13.75 26.10 5.96
C LYS A 319 -12.86 26.92 5.02
N ASN A 320 -11.80 26.34 4.50
CA ASN A 320 -11.05 26.93 3.39
C ASN A 320 -11.44 26.16 2.12
N LYS A 321 -12.11 26.81 1.18
CA LYS A 321 -12.37 26.29 -0.17
C LYS A 321 -11.05 25.83 -0.77
N THR A 322 -10.70 24.57 -0.56
CA THR A 322 -9.55 23.95 -1.22
C THR A 322 -9.83 23.98 -2.70
N LEU A 323 -9.00 24.71 -3.42
CA LEU A 323 -8.96 24.67 -4.87
C LEU A 323 -8.94 23.18 -5.27
N SER A 324 -9.89 22.74 -6.12
CA SER A 324 -9.87 21.38 -6.67
C SER A 324 -8.47 21.11 -7.22
N GLY A 325 -8.01 19.84 -7.22
CA GLY A 325 -6.70 19.50 -7.75
C GLY A 325 -6.41 20.12 -9.13
N LYS A 326 -7.46 20.31 -9.96
CA LYS A 326 -7.41 21.08 -11.22
C LYS A 326 -7.08 22.56 -11.03
N ALA A 327 -7.54 23.19 -9.95
CA ALA A 327 -7.30 24.63 -9.71
C ALA A 327 -5.92 24.88 -9.09
N LEU A 328 -5.42 23.91 -8.27
CA LEU A 328 -4.03 23.91 -7.77
C LEU A 328 -3.04 23.65 -8.91
N LEU A 329 -3.33 22.73 -9.81
CA LEU A 329 -2.58 22.49 -11.03
C LEU A 329 -2.55 23.77 -11.90
N LYS A 330 -3.70 24.42 -12.10
CA LYS A 330 -3.78 25.65 -12.91
C LYS A 330 -3.01 26.84 -12.30
N LYS A 331 -2.98 26.94 -10.97
CA LYS A 331 -2.24 28.00 -10.25
C LYS A 331 -0.73 27.77 -10.25
N ASN A 332 -0.28 26.51 -10.20
CA ASN A 332 1.14 26.16 -10.21
C ASN A 332 1.67 25.95 -11.63
N PHE A 333 0.85 25.56 -12.59
CA PHE A 333 1.22 25.40 -14.01
C PHE A 333 1.48 26.73 -14.71
N GLY A 334 0.92 27.85 -14.25
CA GLY A 334 1.28 29.19 -14.75
C GLY A 334 2.75 29.56 -14.50
N MET A 335 3.40 28.92 -13.51
CA MET A 335 4.85 29.03 -13.28
C MET A 335 5.69 27.96 -14.00
N TYR A 336 5.08 26.87 -14.45
CA TYR A 336 5.79 25.72 -15.04
C TYR A 336 5.83 25.70 -16.56
N ASN A 337 4.89 26.37 -17.26
CA ASN A 337 4.95 26.46 -18.72
C ASN A 337 6.21 27.18 -19.22
N SER A 338 6.85 28.01 -18.40
CA SER A 338 8.14 28.65 -18.75
C SER A 338 9.37 27.75 -18.62
N LEU A 339 9.23 26.54 -18.05
CA LEU A 339 10.33 25.56 -17.90
C LEU A 339 10.28 24.43 -18.92
N PHE A 340 9.16 24.23 -19.59
CA PHE A 340 8.98 23.18 -20.60
C PHE A 340 8.93 23.71 -22.05
N ASP A 341 8.82 25.02 -22.25
CA ASP A 341 8.88 25.65 -23.60
C ASP A 341 10.30 25.75 -24.17
N ASN A 342 11.31 25.22 -23.47
CA ASN A 342 12.72 25.24 -23.90
C ASN A 342 13.31 23.88 -24.29
N GLU A 343 12.50 22.83 -24.47
CA GLU A 343 13.00 21.50 -24.91
C GLU A 343 12.44 21.08 -26.31
N GLU A 344 11.92 22.04 -27.10
CA GLU A 344 11.69 21.83 -28.56
C GLU A 344 12.47 22.90 -29.32
N GLU A 345 13.78 22.74 -29.46
CA GLU A 345 14.62 23.15 -30.60
C GLU A 345 15.76 22.16 -30.81
#